data_10401b2d70aa710be8db0220985799fd
#
_entry.id   10401b2d70aa710be8db0220985799fd
#
_cell.length_a   1.000
_cell.length_b   1.000
_cell.length_c   1.000
_cell.angle_alpha   90.00
_cell.angle_beta   90.00
_cell.angle_gamma   90.00
#
_symmetry.space_group_name_H-M   'P 1'
#
loop_
_entity.id
_entity.type
_entity.pdbx_description
1 polymer ?
#
loop_
_entity_poly.entity_id
_entity_poly.type
_entity_poly.pdbx_seq_one_letter_code
_entity_poly.pdbx_strand_id
1 'polypeptide(L)'
;MDNVKYLSQSVDYLGFLQTKLRDLQGIATLTYELIQNADDVRTEDGKPGATQITFDLCDDALIVENDGVFREADFDRVRRIASGGKREELETTGAFGIGFIAVYQITDAPEIYSSGRHWTIRPDQEENRRVEERSAQLSGTRFRLPWRLRSWKETAVAAGETS
;
A
#
# COMPACT_ATOMS: atom_id res chain seq x y z
N MET A 1 4.22 18.22 -18.98
CA MET A 1 2.96 17.76 -18.36
C MET A 1 3.14 16.30 -18.03
N ASP A 2 3.08 15.97 -16.75
CA ASP A 2 3.14 14.57 -16.33
C ASP A 2 1.91 13.83 -16.87
N ASN A 3 2.17 12.77 -17.64
CA ASN A 3 1.10 11.95 -18.20
C ASN A 3 0.54 11.05 -17.09
N VAL A 4 -0.58 11.46 -16.49
CA VAL A 4 -1.28 10.70 -15.44
C VAL A 4 -2.17 9.67 -16.11
N LYS A 5 -1.99 8.40 -15.75
CA LYS A 5 -2.83 7.28 -16.19
C LYS A 5 -3.64 6.75 -15.02
N TYR A 6 -4.94 6.61 -15.19
CA TYR A 6 -5.83 6.00 -14.20
C TYR A 6 -6.11 4.54 -14.56
N LEU A 7 -6.06 3.68 -13.55
CA LEU A 7 -6.33 2.24 -13.68
C LEU A 7 -7.62 1.91 -12.94
N SER A 8 -8.51 1.17 -13.58
CA SER A 8 -9.80 0.81 -12.98
C SER A 8 -9.67 -0.27 -11.90
N GLN A 9 -10.48 -0.13 -10.85
CA GLN A 9 -10.67 -1.11 -9.77
C GLN A 9 -12.17 -1.32 -9.54
N SER A 10 -12.62 -2.57 -9.44
CA SER A 10 -14.03 -2.91 -9.17
C SER A 10 -14.25 -3.30 -7.72
N VAL A 11 -15.35 -2.85 -7.10
CA VAL A 11 -15.90 -3.22 -5.76
C VAL A 11 -15.87 -2.12 -4.70
N ASP A 12 -16.72 -2.24 -3.68
CA ASP A 12 -16.73 -1.41 -2.47
C ASP A 12 -15.44 -1.62 -1.65
N TYR A 13 -14.41 -0.94 -2.14
CA TYR A 13 -13.07 -1.07 -1.62
C TYR A 13 -12.93 -0.52 -0.20
N LEU A 14 -13.65 0.57 0.12
CA LEU A 14 -13.62 1.14 1.47
C LEU A 14 -14.22 0.20 2.49
N GLY A 15 -15.36 -0.43 2.19
CA GLY A 15 -15.99 -1.41 3.07
C GLY A 15 -15.10 -2.62 3.32
N PHE A 16 -14.46 -3.12 2.27
CA PHE A 16 -13.49 -4.20 2.37
C PHE A 16 -12.29 -3.82 3.26
N LEU A 17 -11.68 -2.65 3.02
CA LEU A 17 -10.57 -2.17 3.84
C LEU A 17 -10.95 -1.99 5.30
N GLN A 18 -12.09 -1.39 5.60
CA GLN A 18 -12.56 -1.19 6.96
C GLN A 18 -12.73 -2.52 7.71
N THR A 19 -13.25 -3.55 7.02
CA THR A 19 -13.38 -4.88 7.58
C THR A 19 -12.02 -5.50 7.88
N LYS A 20 -11.08 -5.42 6.94
CA LYS A 20 -9.73 -6.00 7.11
C LYS A 20 -8.91 -5.24 8.16
N LEU A 21 -8.95 -3.92 8.18
CA LEU A 21 -8.22 -3.12 9.19
C LEU A 21 -8.71 -3.39 10.62
N ARG A 22 -9.97 -3.78 10.78
CA ARG A 22 -10.50 -4.19 12.09
C ARG A 22 -9.84 -5.46 12.61
N ASP A 23 -9.46 -6.36 11.70
CA ASP A 23 -8.84 -7.64 12.02
C ASP A 23 -7.31 -7.53 12.21
N LEU A 24 -6.69 -6.43 11.73
CA LEU A 24 -5.26 -6.19 11.82
C LEU A 24 -4.91 -5.44 13.11
N GLN A 25 -4.04 -6.03 13.92
CA GLN A 25 -3.67 -5.48 15.24
C GLN A 25 -2.33 -4.72 15.20
N GLY A 26 -2.45 -3.38 15.06
CA GLY A 26 -1.37 -2.44 15.40
C GLY A 26 -0.23 -2.31 14.37
N ILE A 27 0.63 -1.30 14.62
CA ILE A 27 1.78 -0.94 13.76
C ILE A 27 2.81 -2.08 13.66
N ALA A 28 2.93 -2.93 14.66
CA ALA A 28 3.82 -4.08 14.61
C ALA A 28 3.49 -5.02 13.44
N THR A 29 2.20 -5.22 13.17
CA THR A 29 1.75 -6.02 12.01
C THR A 29 2.15 -5.35 10.70
N LEU A 30 1.99 -4.04 10.57
CA LEU A 30 2.43 -3.29 9.39
C LEU A 30 3.92 -3.50 9.11
N THR A 31 4.76 -3.34 10.13
CA THR A 31 6.22 -3.51 9.98
C THR A 31 6.56 -4.92 9.54
N TYR A 32 5.96 -5.93 10.17
CA TYR A 32 6.15 -7.34 9.83
C TYR A 32 5.76 -7.64 8.37
N GLU A 33 4.60 -7.14 7.94
CA GLU A 33 4.10 -7.33 6.59
C GLU A 33 4.99 -6.67 5.53
N LEU A 34 5.50 -5.47 5.80
CA LEU A 34 6.43 -4.80 4.89
C LEU A 34 7.77 -5.54 4.78
N ILE A 35 8.28 -6.09 5.88
CA ILE A 35 9.49 -6.93 5.87
C ILE A 35 9.21 -8.21 5.08
N GLN A 36 8.10 -8.88 5.35
CA GLN A 36 7.72 -10.11 4.65
C GLN A 36 7.53 -9.86 3.15
N ASN A 37 6.90 -8.76 2.77
CA ASN A 37 6.77 -8.38 1.35
C ASN A 37 8.13 -8.21 0.67
N ALA A 38 9.13 -7.62 1.33
CA ALA A 38 10.46 -7.49 0.80
C ALA A 38 11.16 -8.86 0.67
N ASP A 39 10.97 -9.74 1.66
CA ASP A 39 11.52 -11.11 1.65
C ASP A 39 10.88 -12.01 0.58
N ASP A 40 9.59 -11.80 0.30
CA ASP A 40 8.83 -12.57 -0.68
C ASP A 40 9.09 -12.16 -2.13
N VAL A 41 9.72 -11.00 -2.38
CA VAL A 41 10.12 -10.60 -3.73
C VAL A 41 11.10 -11.63 -4.29
N ARG A 42 10.82 -12.12 -5.49
CA ARG A 42 11.69 -13.08 -6.20
C ARG A 42 12.09 -12.55 -7.55
N THR A 43 13.32 -12.83 -7.93
CA THR A 43 13.82 -12.63 -9.30
C THR A 43 13.19 -13.66 -10.24
N GLU A 44 13.33 -13.48 -11.56
CA GLU A 44 12.80 -14.43 -12.54
C GLU A 44 13.37 -15.86 -12.37
N ASP A 45 14.60 -15.97 -11.87
CA ASP A 45 15.27 -17.26 -11.57
C ASP A 45 14.97 -17.77 -10.15
N GLY A 46 14.01 -17.16 -9.43
CA GLY A 46 13.51 -17.61 -8.13
C GLY A 46 14.39 -17.30 -6.92
N LYS A 47 15.45 -16.52 -7.09
CA LYS A 47 16.30 -16.06 -5.98
C LYS A 47 15.62 -14.94 -5.18
N PRO A 48 16.03 -14.72 -3.91
CA PRO A 48 15.59 -13.54 -3.17
C PRO A 48 15.83 -12.26 -3.96
N GLY A 49 14.79 -11.46 -4.16
CA GLY A 49 14.87 -10.22 -4.93
C GLY A 49 15.31 -9.03 -4.09
N ALA A 50 15.00 -9.07 -2.80
CA ALA A 50 15.41 -8.04 -1.84
C ALA A 50 16.41 -8.62 -0.84
N THR A 51 17.49 -7.89 -0.57
CA THR A 51 18.52 -8.25 0.40
C THR A 51 18.65 -7.23 1.52
N GLN A 52 18.02 -6.07 1.35
CA GLN A 52 18.04 -4.98 2.30
C GLN A 52 16.66 -4.30 2.35
N ILE A 53 16.24 -3.90 3.54
CA ILE A 53 15.09 -3.04 3.77
C ILE A 53 15.47 -1.91 4.73
N THR A 54 15.00 -0.71 4.45
CA THR A 54 15.19 0.46 5.30
C THR A 54 13.85 1.11 5.62
N PHE A 55 13.74 1.67 6.83
CA PHE A 55 12.60 2.44 7.30
C PHE A 55 13.08 3.84 7.66
N ASP A 56 12.45 4.85 7.10
CA ASP A 56 12.74 6.25 7.37
C ASP A 56 11.47 6.97 7.81
N LEU A 57 11.47 7.48 9.04
CA LEU A 57 10.36 8.25 9.61
C LEU A 57 10.59 9.73 9.27
N CYS A 58 9.86 10.21 8.27
CA CYS A 58 9.85 11.61 7.89
C CYS A 58 8.69 12.36 8.56
N ASP A 59 8.75 13.69 8.58
CA ASP A 59 7.70 14.52 9.18
C ASP A 59 6.32 14.31 8.52
N ASP A 60 6.30 14.02 7.21
CA ASP A 60 5.08 13.90 6.41
C ASP A 60 4.73 12.46 5.99
N ALA A 61 5.64 11.50 6.18
CA ALA A 61 5.43 10.12 5.72
C ALA A 61 6.35 9.12 6.42
N LEU A 62 5.94 7.85 6.45
CA LEU A 62 6.86 6.74 6.58
C LEU A 62 7.35 6.35 5.18
N ILE A 63 8.65 6.25 5.01
CA ILE A 63 9.28 5.74 3.78
C ILE A 63 9.89 4.37 4.08
N VAL A 64 9.55 3.39 3.26
CA VAL A 64 10.11 2.04 3.34
C VAL A 64 10.73 1.68 2.00
N GLU A 65 11.99 1.36 1.98
CA GLU A 65 12.72 1.02 0.76
C GLU A 65 13.34 -0.37 0.85
N ASN A 66 13.36 -1.06 -0.27
CA ASN A 66 14.15 -2.28 -0.45
C ASN A 66 14.81 -2.29 -1.84
N ASP A 67 15.83 -3.12 -1.99
CA ASP A 67 16.60 -3.26 -3.24
C ASP A 67 15.96 -4.20 -4.27
N GLY A 68 14.85 -4.86 -3.93
CA GLY A 68 14.05 -5.64 -4.87
C GLY A 68 13.21 -4.76 -5.78
N VAL A 69 12.77 -5.30 -6.92
CA VAL A 69 11.91 -4.60 -7.87
C VAL A 69 10.63 -5.38 -8.13
N PHE A 70 9.53 -4.67 -8.27
CA PHE A 70 8.26 -5.25 -8.64
C PHE A 70 8.29 -5.79 -10.07
N ARG A 71 7.75 -6.97 -10.24
CA ARG A 71 7.38 -7.53 -11.54
C ARG A 71 5.95 -7.13 -11.88
N GLU A 72 5.52 -7.34 -13.11
CA GLU A 72 4.13 -7.09 -13.52
C GLU A 72 3.13 -7.82 -12.61
N ALA A 73 3.44 -9.07 -12.24
CA ALA A 73 2.60 -9.87 -11.33
C ALA A 73 2.43 -9.23 -9.94
N ASP A 74 3.41 -8.48 -9.45
CA ASP A 74 3.34 -7.82 -8.15
C ASP A 74 2.42 -6.59 -8.22
N PHE A 75 2.50 -5.81 -9.31
CA PHE A 75 1.55 -4.73 -9.60
C PHE A 75 0.12 -5.26 -9.78
N ASP A 76 -0.06 -6.37 -10.48
CA ASP A 76 -1.37 -7.02 -10.62
C ASP A 76 -1.94 -7.48 -9.29
N ARG A 77 -1.12 -8.00 -8.38
CA ARG A 77 -1.55 -8.35 -7.02
C ARG A 77 -2.05 -7.12 -6.26
N VAL A 78 -1.28 -6.03 -6.26
CA VAL A 78 -1.69 -4.77 -5.63
C VAL A 78 -3.02 -4.28 -6.19
N ARG A 79 -3.21 -4.34 -7.52
CA ARG A 79 -4.48 -3.98 -8.17
C ARG A 79 -5.64 -4.87 -7.74
N ARG A 80 -5.44 -6.18 -7.67
CA ARG A 80 -6.48 -7.14 -7.27
C ARG A 80 -6.91 -6.95 -5.83
N ILE A 81 -5.98 -6.71 -4.93
CA ILE A 81 -6.28 -6.42 -3.53
C ILE A 81 -7.09 -5.13 -3.45
N ALA A 82 -6.66 -4.14 -4.16
CA ALA A 82 -7.35 -2.88 -4.28
C ALA A 82 -8.72 -3.02 -4.95
N SER A 83 -8.99 -4.06 -5.75
CA SER A 83 -10.28 -4.33 -6.41
C SER A 83 -11.22 -5.26 -5.64
N GLY A 84 -10.83 -5.73 -4.44
CA GLY A 84 -11.67 -6.60 -3.63
C GLY A 84 -11.96 -7.95 -4.31
N GLY A 85 -10.94 -8.59 -4.88
CA GLY A 85 -11.03 -9.94 -5.43
C GLY A 85 -11.74 -10.88 -4.45
N LYS A 86 -12.46 -11.87 -4.98
CA LYS A 86 -13.22 -12.82 -4.17
C LYS A 86 -12.37 -13.33 -3.02
N ARG A 87 -12.95 -13.46 -1.83
CA ARG A 87 -12.30 -13.87 -0.58
C ARG A 87 -11.38 -15.09 -0.77
N GLU A 88 -11.81 -16.05 -1.62
CA GLU A 88 -11.06 -17.26 -1.97
C GLU A 88 -9.78 -16.98 -2.79
N GLU A 89 -9.78 -15.95 -3.65
CA GLU A 89 -8.60 -15.55 -4.43
C GLU A 89 -7.57 -14.83 -3.56
N LEU A 90 -8.00 -14.14 -2.51
CA LEU A 90 -7.12 -13.47 -1.55
C LEU A 90 -6.42 -14.49 -0.62
N GLU A 91 -7.10 -15.57 -0.26
CA GLU A 91 -6.53 -16.64 0.57
C GLU A 91 -5.50 -17.48 -0.20
N THR A 92 -5.65 -17.58 -1.53
CA THR A 92 -4.72 -18.34 -2.40
C THR A 92 -3.56 -17.49 -2.95
N THR A 93 -3.61 -16.17 -2.85
CA THR A 93 -2.63 -15.27 -3.51
C THR A 93 -1.35 -15.05 -2.69
N GLY A 94 -1.19 -15.73 -1.54
CA GLY A 94 0.02 -15.61 -0.71
C GLY A 94 0.12 -14.27 0.04
N ALA A 95 1.10 -14.17 0.91
CA ALA A 95 1.24 -13.13 1.93
C ALA A 95 1.20 -11.68 1.43
N PHE A 96 1.68 -11.38 0.23
CA PHE A 96 1.80 -10.01 -0.28
C PHE A 96 0.46 -9.25 -0.35
N GLY A 97 -0.65 -9.96 -0.53
CA GLY A 97 -1.93 -9.34 -0.79
C GLY A 97 -2.58 -8.72 0.44
N ILE A 98 -2.73 -9.49 1.48
CA ILE A 98 -3.45 -9.09 2.70
C ILE A 98 -2.58 -8.17 3.54
N GLY A 99 -1.27 -8.39 3.57
CA GLY A 99 -0.33 -7.60 4.33
C GLY A 99 -0.23 -6.16 3.86
N PHE A 100 -0.32 -5.91 2.56
CA PHE A 100 -0.31 -4.53 2.04
C PHE A 100 -1.48 -3.69 2.58
N ILE A 101 -2.61 -4.31 2.90
CA ILE A 101 -3.76 -3.59 3.50
C ILE A 101 -3.38 -2.94 4.84
N ALA A 102 -2.40 -3.47 5.56
CA ALA A 102 -1.94 -2.90 6.82
C ALA A 102 -1.44 -1.45 6.70
N VAL A 103 -0.98 -1.02 5.52
CA VAL A 103 -0.53 0.36 5.29
C VAL A 103 -1.64 1.38 5.55
N TYR A 104 -2.91 0.99 5.34
CA TYR A 104 -4.06 1.87 5.59
C TYR A 104 -4.33 2.16 7.08
N GLN A 105 -3.57 1.57 7.98
CA GLN A 105 -3.60 1.98 9.40
C GLN A 105 -2.99 3.37 9.59
N ILE A 106 -2.05 3.77 8.73
CA ILE A 106 -1.30 5.02 8.88
C ILE A 106 -1.47 5.99 7.71
N THR A 107 -1.93 5.55 6.56
CA THR A 107 -2.10 6.38 5.36
C THR A 107 -3.44 6.15 4.68
N ASP A 108 -3.98 7.18 4.03
CA ASP A 108 -5.17 7.09 3.17
C ASP A 108 -4.81 6.99 1.69
N ALA A 109 -3.56 7.28 1.33
CA ALA A 109 -3.07 7.30 -0.04
C ALA A 109 -1.65 6.75 -0.14
N PRO A 110 -1.47 5.42 -0.02
CA PRO A 110 -0.14 4.81 -0.16
C PRO A 110 0.40 5.02 -1.57
N GLU A 111 1.70 5.25 -1.64
CA GLU A 111 2.44 5.39 -2.89
C GLU A 111 3.45 4.26 -3.03
N ILE A 112 3.58 3.75 -4.25
CA ILE A 112 4.54 2.69 -4.61
C ILE A 112 5.39 3.16 -5.77
N TYR A 113 6.70 3.11 -5.61
CA TYR A 113 7.68 3.38 -6.65
C TYR A 113 8.44 2.10 -6.93
N SER A 114 8.39 1.59 -8.14
CA SER A 114 9.17 0.44 -8.58
C SER A 114 9.12 0.29 -10.11
N SER A 115 10.15 -0.30 -10.69
CA SER A 115 10.18 -0.67 -12.11
C SER A 115 9.81 0.48 -13.06
N GLY A 116 10.24 1.70 -12.78
CA GLY A 116 9.95 2.87 -13.61
C GLY A 116 8.56 3.46 -13.43
N ARG A 117 7.77 2.97 -12.46
CA ARG A 117 6.40 3.41 -12.18
C ARG A 117 6.29 4.03 -10.80
N HIS A 118 5.41 5.01 -10.68
CA HIS A 118 4.93 5.57 -9.42
C HIS A 118 3.40 5.41 -9.38
N TRP A 119 2.91 4.62 -8.45
CA TRP A 119 1.49 4.44 -8.19
C TRP A 119 1.08 5.20 -6.94
N THR A 120 -0.02 5.94 -7.02
CA THR A 120 -0.74 6.48 -5.86
C THR A 120 -2.10 5.81 -5.80
N ILE A 121 -2.43 5.18 -4.68
CA ILE A 121 -3.67 4.44 -4.50
C ILE A 121 -4.59 5.23 -3.60
N ARG A 122 -5.79 5.55 -4.10
CA ARG A 122 -6.81 6.34 -3.41
C ARG A 122 -8.11 5.57 -3.31
N PRO A 123 -8.32 4.82 -2.23
CA PRO A 123 -9.51 3.97 -2.04
C PRO A 123 -10.83 4.73 -2.05
N ASP A 124 -10.80 6.01 -1.67
CA ASP A 124 -11.94 6.92 -1.59
C ASP A 124 -12.43 7.43 -2.94
N GLN A 125 -11.66 7.23 -4.00
CA GLN A 125 -12.01 7.67 -5.34
C GLN A 125 -12.90 6.66 -6.09
N GLU A 126 -13.54 7.13 -7.16
CA GLU A 126 -14.26 6.26 -8.09
C GLU A 126 -13.32 5.17 -8.66
N GLU A 127 -13.88 4.02 -8.98
CA GLU A 127 -13.16 2.82 -9.41
C GLU A 127 -12.09 3.08 -10.47
N ASN A 128 -12.43 3.87 -11.49
CA ASN A 128 -11.53 4.20 -12.60
C ASN A 128 -10.46 5.26 -12.26
N ARG A 129 -10.47 5.79 -11.03
CA ARG A 129 -9.56 6.84 -10.55
C ARG A 129 -8.78 6.45 -9.30
N ARG A 130 -8.98 5.24 -8.78
CA ARG A 130 -8.35 4.78 -7.53
C ARG A 130 -6.85 4.59 -7.64
N VAL A 131 -6.33 4.17 -8.79
CA VAL A 131 -4.90 3.99 -9.02
C VAL A 131 -4.44 4.98 -10.07
N GLU A 132 -3.67 5.96 -9.62
CA GLU A 132 -2.98 6.92 -10.47
C GLU A 132 -1.57 6.39 -10.77
N GLU A 133 -1.21 6.31 -12.05
CA GLU A 133 0.13 5.89 -12.47
C GLU A 133 0.87 7.03 -13.14
N ARG A 134 2.11 7.25 -12.72
CA ARG A 134 3.08 8.17 -13.31
C ARG A 134 4.39 7.43 -13.59
N SER A 135 5.23 7.99 -14.44
CA SER A 135 6.59 7.52 -14.60
C SER A 135 7.45 8.00 -13.41
N ALA A 136 8.34 7.13 -12.94
CA ALA A 136 9.33 7.48 -11.92
C ALA A 136 10.66 6.79 -12.21
N GLN A 137 11.76 7.38 -11.76
CA GLN A 137 13.08 6.75 -11.81
C GLN A 137 13.52 6.47 -10.39
N LEU A 138 13.58 5.20 -10.04
CA LEU A 138 14.05 4.74 -8.75
C LEU A 138 14.69 3.36 -8.94
N SER A 139 15.79 3.12 -8.26
CA SER A 139 16.39 1.79 -8.11
C SER A 139 15.70 1.08 -6.92
N GLY A 140 15.30 -0.16 -7.11
CA GLY A 140 14.58 -0.91 -6.09
C GLY A 140 13.09 -0.57 -5.99
N THR A 141 12.53 -0.77 -4.81
CA THR A 141 11.13 -0.46 -4.49
C THR A 141 11.06 0.49 -3.30
N ARG A 142 10.22 1.51 -3.41
CA ARG A 142 9.91 2.44 -2.32
C ARG A 142 8.40 2.45 -2.09
N PHE A 143 8.01 2.28 -0.83
CA PHE A 143 6.69 2.63 -0.33
C PHE A 143 6.80 3.98 0.36
N ARG A 144 6.00 4.96 -0.05
CA ARG A 144 5.82 6.21 0.67
C ARG A 144 4.40 6.21 1.24
N LEU A 145 4.30 6.31 2.55
CA LEU A 145 3.05 6.21 3.30
C LEU A 145 2.81 7.55 4.00
N PRO A 146 2.20 8.53 3.32
CA PRO A 146 1.90 9.83 3.93
C PRO A 146 1.06 9.66 5.18
N TRP A 147 1.42 10.34 6.27
CA TRP A 147 0.67 10.25 7.52
C TRP A 147 -0.77 10.69 7.29
N ARG A 148 -1.71 9.91 7.83
CA ARG A 148 -3.11 10.29 7.89
C ARG A 148 -3.24 11.51 8.79
N LEU A 149 -3.61 12.65 8.22
CA LEU A 149 -3.94 13.85 8.97
C LEU A 149 -5.33 13.65 9.59
N ARG A 150 -5.37 13.22 10.84
CA ARG A 150 -6.62 13.34 11.63
C ARG A 150 -6.92 14.82 11.76
N SER A 151 -8.12 15.24 11.34
CA SER A 151 -8.52 16.61 11.60
C SER A 151 -8.47 16.83 13.12
N TRP A 152 -7.92 17.97 13.56
CA TRP A 152 -7.87 18.33 14.98
C TRP A 152 -9.26 18.27 15.65
N LYS A 153 -10.35 18.44 14.89
CA LYS A 153 -11.74 18.25 15.33
C LYS A 153 -12.05 16.82 15.78
N GLU A 154 -11.56 15.82 15.04
CA GLU A 154 -11.74 14.41 15.43
C GLU A 154 -10.93 14.07 16.68
N THR A 155 -9.76 14.67 16.85
CA THR A 155 -8.91 14.50 18.04
C THR A 155 -9.56 15.16 19.27
N ALA A 156 -10.15 16.34 19.12
CA ALA A 156 -10.86 17.06 20.21
C ALA A 156 -12.10 16.28 20.68
N VAL A 157 -12.88 15.73 19.76
CA VAL A 157 -14.06 14.89 20.09
C VAL A 157 -13.62 13.59 20.80
N ALA A 158 -12.54 12.96 20.37
CA ALA A 158 -12.02 11.75 21.01
C ALA A 158 -11.42 12.01 22.41
N ALA A 159 -10.93 13.23 22.66
CA ALA A 159 -10.42 13.67 23.97
C ALA A 159 -11.51 14.13 24.96
N GLY A 160 -12.79 14.16 24.54
CA GLY A 160 -13.91 14.55 25.40
C GLY A 160 -13.95 16.05 25.73
N GLU A 161 -13.24 16.89 24.99
CA GLU A 161 -13.33 18.34 25.08
C GLU A 161 -14.59 18.82 24.35
N THR A 162 -15.71 18.79 25.05
CA THR A 162 -16.89 19.56 24.68
C THR A 162 -16.68 21.02 25.08
N SER A 163 -16.71 21.91 24.12
CA SER A 163 -16.76 23.36 24.33
C SER A 163 -18.07 23.77 24.98
#